data_35c866c71e4edc226b9fb8b4180516fa
#
_entry.id   35c866c71e4edc226b9fb8b4180516fa
#
_cell.length_a   1.000
_cell.length_b   1.000
_cell.length_c   1.000
_cell.angle_alpha   90.00
_cell.angle_beta   90.00
_cell.angle_gamma   90.00
#
_symmetry.space_group_name_H-M   'P 1'
#
loop_
_entity.id
_entity.type
_entity.pdbx_description
1 polymer ?
#
loop_
_entity_poly.entity_id
_entity_poly.type
_entity_poly.pdbx_seq_one_letter_code
_entity_poly.pdbx_strand_id
1 'polypeptide(L)'
;MAPIFRSVLATAVALASCQLANAQNPDTQADRYVMSILSLLSLKHPALTVYKCTTAGGCAAKPRSVVIDWNYHWFHTTDFLSCTTNSGVNTTLCPDEATCAKNCFVQGDSNYTSNGVTTSGDTLTMYQYTTDATGKTQNASPRLYLLGSDGNYEMLQLLGQELTFTVDLSTLPCGENGALYLSEMDKSGGRNQYNTGGANFGSGYCDAQCPVQTWKNGTLNTNGSGYCCNEMDILEANSRANAFTPHPCSSSDCDKGGCGFNPYARGHTNYYGPGGTLDTSKPFTVVTQFNTNDGTTTGTLTSITRKYLQNGKLVASSEPAGDIITSDACNAADSSAAQFGGLTTMGQALGRGMVLTFSIWNDAGGFMNWLDSGSNGPCSATEGNPALIQQNNPKTHVIFSNIRWGDIGSTFSSGSGSGTTTTTKASTTKATSTTTKASATTTGSSPQPTQTQYGQCDGIGYSGPKVCASPYKCTKQND
;
A
#
# COMPACT_ATOMS: atom_id res chain seq x y z
N MET A 1 -18.20 56.54 -20.34
CA MET A 1 -17.41 55.87 -19.29
C MET A 1 -18.34 55.16 -18.31
N ALA A 2 -18.82 53.99 -18.63
CA ALA A 2 -19.43 53.03 -17.71
C ALA A 2 -19.80 51.76 -18.48
N PRO A 3 -18.96 50.78 -18.56
CA PRO A 3 -19.38 49.38 -18.37
C PRO A 3 -18.43 48.48 -17.58
N ILE A 4 -17.38 49.02 -16.91
CA ILE A 4 -16.35 48.16 -16.25
C ILE A 4 -16.77 47.77 -14.83
N PHE A 5 -17.68 48.48 -14.17
CA PHE A 5 -18.07 48.18 -12.77
C PHE A 5 -19.08 47.03 -12.59
N ARG A 6 -19.77 46.56 -13.62
CA ARG A 6 -20.76 45.48 -13.51
C ARG A 6 -20.16 44.09 -13.55
N SER A 7 -18.99 43.90 -14.16
CA SER A 7 -18.35 42.58 -14.25
C SER A 7 -17.61 42.17 -12.97
N VAL A 8 -17.08 43.10 -12.18
CA VAL A 8 -16.37 42.81 -10.94
C VAL A 8 -17.32 42.39 -9.82
N LEU A 9 -18.51 42.94 -9.78
CA LEU A 9 -19.50 42.60 -8.73
C LEU A 9 -20.13 41.20 -8.95
N ALA A 10 -20.30 40.78 -10.20
CA ALA A 10 -20.85 39.48 -10.55
C ALA A 10 -19.85 38.35 -10.23
N THR A 11 -18.53 38.60 -10.38
CA THR A 11 -17.48 37.64 -10.05
C THR A 11 -17.32 37.51 -8.54
N ALA A 12 -17.47 38.58 -7.76
CA ALA A 12 -17.39 38.53 -6.30
C ALA A 12 -18.59 37.82 -5.66
N VAL A 13 -19.79 37.94 -6.24
CA VAL A 13 -21.00 37.25 -5.76
C VAL A 13 -20.95 35.74 -6.11
N ALA A 14 -20.39 35.36 -7.25
CA ALA A 14 -20.20 33.96 -7.62
C ALA A 14 -19.11 33.25 -6.74
N LEU A 15 -18.11 34.00 -6.25
CA LEU A 15 -17.12 33.50 -5.34
C LEU A 15 -17.60 33.35 -3.89
N ALA A 16 -18.57 34.19 -3.46
CA ALA A 16 -19.16 34.11 -2.12
C ALA A 16 -20.19 32.97 -1.95
N SER A 17 -20.73 32.43 -3.04
CA SER A 17 -21.71 31.34 -2.99
C SER A 17 -21.05 29.93 -3.02
N CYS A 18 -19.73 29.82 -3.23
CA CYS A 18 -18.99 28.53 -3.15
C CYS A 18 -18.42 28.23 -1.76
N GLN A 19 -18.68 29.03 -0.76
CA GLN A 19 -18.18 28.84 0.61
C GLN A 19 -19.15 28.05 1.53
N LEU A 20 -20.00 27.21 1.00
CA LEU A 20 -20.78 26.30 1.82
C LEU A 20 -20.00 25.01 2.09
N ALA A 21 -19.17 25.09 3.14
CA ALA A 21 -18.84 24.04 4.11
C ALA A 21 -18.67 22.62 3.57
N ASN A 22 -17.44 22.25 3.30
CA ASN A 22 -17.06 20.86 3.22
C ASN A 22 -16.17 20.52 4.42
N ALA A 23 -16.59 19.61 5.29
CA ALA A 23 -15.85 19.15 6.47
C ALA A 23 -14.46 18.56 6.15
N GLN A 24 -14.12 18.45 4.88
CA GLN A 24 -12.85 17.91 4.40
C GLN A 24 -12.08 18.89 3.52
N ASN A 25 -12.33 20.19 3.64
CA ASN A 25 -11.41 21.16 3.06
C ASN A 25 -10.07 21.08 3.81
N PRO A 26 -8.94 20.90 3.10
CA PRO A 26 -7.64 20.91 3.75
C PRO A 26 -7.39 22.28 4.38
N ASP A 27 -7.19 22.30 5.71
CA ASP A 27 -6.71 23.48 6.43
C ASP A 27 -5.18 23.36 6.52
N THR A 28 -4.47 24.11 5.69
CA THR A 28 -3.04 24.32 5.90
C THR A 28 -2.90 25.63 6.69
N GLN A 29 -2.09 25.59 7.74
CA GLN A 29 -1.84 26.75 8.60
C GLN A 29 -1.33 28.01 7.84
N ALA A 30 -0.85 27.80 6.60
CA ALA A 30 -0.43 28.85 5.67
C ALA A 30 -1.59 29.50 4.90
N ASP A 31 -2.76 28.83 4.78
CA ASP A 31 -3.83 29.25 3.87
C ASP A 31 -4.81 30.23 4.47
N ARG A 32 -4.67 30.63 5.73
CA ARG A 32 -5.52 31.66 6.37
C ARG A 32 -5.46 33.03 5.69
N TYR A 33 -4.44 33.30 4.88
CA TYR A 33 -4.25 34.59 4.23
C TYR A 33 -4.47 34.62 2.73
N VAL A 34 -4.53 33.48 2.05
CA VAL A 34 -4.75 33.42 0.60
C VAL A 34 -5.64 32.22 0.27
N MET A 35 -6.94 32.33 0.42
CA MET A 35 -7.89 31.42 -0.24
C MET A 35 -7.81 31.63 -1.76
N SER A 36 -6.78 31.08 -2.36
CA SER A 36 -6.69 30.93 -3.81
C SER A 36 -7.40 29.65 -4.20
N ILE A 37 -8.30 29.75 -5.18
CA ILE A 37 -8.96 28.63 -5.89
C ILE A 37 -7.98 27.56 -6.40
N LEU A 38 -6.68 27.82 -6.36
CA LEU A 38 -5.58 26.91 -6.73
C LEU A 38 -5.16 25.91 -5.64
N SER A 39 -5.53 26.09 -4.36
CA SER A 39 -5.17 25.16 -3.28
C SER A 39 -6.08 23.92 -3.22
N LEU A 40 -7.26 23.95 -3.84
CA LEU A 40 -8.10 22.77 -4.06
C LEU A 40 -7.50 21.76 -5.05
N LEU A 41 -6.38 22.07 -5.67
CA LEU A 41 -5.87 21.34 -6.84
C LEU A 41 -4.71 20.39 -6.58
N SER A 42 -4.20 20.18 -5.38
CA SER A 42 -3.25 19.08 -5.20
C SER A 42 -2.88 18.75 -3.76
N LEU A 43 -3.65 17.93 -3.08
CA LEU A 43 -3.08 16.95 -2.15
C LEU A 43 -2.13 16.10 -3.00
N LYS A 44 -0.83 16.29 -2.83
CA LYS A 44 0.19 15.50 -3.55
C LYS A 44 0.40 14.19 -2.82
N HIS A 45 -0.33 13.18 -3.22
CA HIS A 45 -0.07 11.82 -2.77
C HIS A 45 1.24 11.30 -3.36
N PRO A 46 2.09 10.58 -2.59
CA PRO A 46 3.30 9.97 -3.11
C PRO A 46 3.00 9.00 -4.24
N ALA A 47 3.65 9.20 -5.38
CA ALA A 47 3.46 8.33 -6.54
C ALA A 47 4.04 6.94 -6.28
N LEU A 48 3.33 5.90 -6.68
CA LEU A 48 3.76 4.50 -6.61
C LEU A 48 3.34 3.80 -7.89
N THR A 49 4.30 3.32 -8.66
CA THR A 49 4.00 2.51 -9.86
C THR A 49 3.72 1.07 -9.44
N VAL A 50 2.61 0.52 -9.91
CA VAL A 50 2.24 -0.90 -9.75
C VAL A 50 1.99 -1.51 -11.12
N TYR A 51 1.78 -2.83 -11.23
CA TYR A 51 1.70 -3.48 -12.54
C TYR A 51 0.50 -4.43 -12.62
N LYS A 52 -0.29 -4.33 -13.69
CA LYS A 52 -1.30 -5.33 -14.05
C LYS A 52 -0.71 -6.27 -15.09
N CYS A 53 -0.73 -7.57 -14.80
CA CYS A 53 -0.11 -8.60 -15.63
C CYS A 53 -1.15 -9.51 -16.27
N THR A 54 -0.86 -9.98 -17.47
CA THR A 54 -1.63 -11.00 -18.17
C THR A 54 -0.68 -12.03 -18.80
N THR A 55 -1.13 -13.27 -18.96
CA THR A 55 -0.36 -14.34 -19.60
C THR A 55 -0.01 -14.02 -21.05
N ALA A 56 -0.88 -13.31 -21.75
CA ALA A 56 -0.69 -12.97 -23.17
C ALA A 56 0.12 -11.68 -23.38
N GLY A 57 0.00 -10.69 -22.49
CA GLY A 57 0.55 -9.34 -22.68
C GLY A 57 1.69 -8.95 -21.75
N GLY A 58 2.08 -9.82 -20.82
CA GLY A 58 3.05 -9.46 -19.77
C GLY A 58 2.50 -8.42 -18.79
N CYS A 59 3.38 -7.68 -18.14
CA CYS A 59 3.02 -6.71 -17.11
C CYS A 59 3.02 -5.27 -17.65
N ALA A 60 1.89 -4.58 -17.54
CA ALA A 60 1.74 -3.17 -17.90
C ALA A 60 1.79 -2.31 -16.64
N ALA A 61 2.64 -1.28 -16.66
CA ALA A 61 2.74 -0.30 -15.58
C ALA A 61 1.44 0.48 -15.43
N LYS A 62 1.04 0.66 -14.17
CA LYS A 62 -0.11 1.46 -13.74
C LYS A 62 0.40 2.53 -12.79
N PRO A 63 0.57 3.79 -13.23
CA PRO A 63 0.86 4.89 -12.32
C PRO A 63 -0.27 5.04 -11.29
N ARG A 64 0.08 4.96 -10.02
CA ARG A 64 -0.81 5.09 -8.87
C ARG A 64 -0.15 5.98 -7.84
N SER A 65 -0.80 6.14 -6.71
CA SER A 65 -0.25 6.80 -5.53
C SER A 65 -0.69 6.07 -4.27
N VAL A 66 -0.14 6.46 -3.13
CA VAL A 66 -0.60 6.00 -1.82
C VAL A 66 -1.21 7.17 -1.07
N VAL A 67 -2.28 6.91 -0.33
CA VAL A 67 -2.90 7.87 0.58
C VAL A 67 -2.82 7.36 2.01
N ILE A 68 -2.50 8.27 2.94
CA ILE A 68 -2.45 7.93 4.37
C ILE A 68 -3.87 7.83 4.93
N ASP A 69 -4.06 6.92 5.89
CA ASP A 69 -5.33 6.69 6.55
C ASP A 69 -5.88 7.95 7.22
N TRP A 70 -7.20 8.10 7.22
CA TRP A 70 -7.94 9.21 7.83
C TRP A 70 -7.49 9.52 9.27
N ASN A 71 -7.19 8.52 10.08
CA ASN A 71 -6.83 8.71 11.48
C ASN A 71 -5.47 9.39 11.69
N TYR A 72 -4.67 9.57 10.63
CA TYR A 72 -3.42 10.33 10.67
C TYR A 72 -3.63 11.82 10.37
N HIS A 73 -4.85 12.21 10.00
CA HIS A 73 -5.22 13.61 9.80
C HIS A 73 -5.81 14.19 11.10
N TRP A 74 -5.48 15.44 11.36
CA TRP A 74 -6.15 16.15 12.43
C TRP A 74 -7.50 16.68 11.95
N PHE A 75 -8.57 16.24 12.61
CA PHE A 75 -9.94 16.70 12.37
C PHE A 75 -10.33 17.64 13.48
N HIS A 76 -10.50 18.96 13.17
CA HIS A 76 -10.58 20.00 14.18
C HIS A 76 -11.45 21.18 13.73
N THR A 77 -11.88 22.01 14.71
CA THR A 77 -12.57 23.29 14.46
C THR A 77 -11.58 24.39 14.05
N THR A 78 -12.10 25.56 13.60
CA THR A 78 -11.26 26.74 13.35
C THR A 78 -10.50 27.23 14.59
N ASP A 79 -11.00 26.93 15.79
CA ASP A 79 -10.36 27.26 17.06
C ASP A 79 -9.44 26.13 17.58
N PHE A 80 -9.11 25.17 16.71
CA PHE A 80 -8.21 24.03 17.01
C PHE A 80 -8.70 23.08 18.10
N LEU A 81 -10.02 22.96 18.29
CA LEU A 81 -10.60 21.91 19.12
C LEU A 81 -10.74 20.62 18.30
N SER A 82 -10.35 19.49 18.87
CA SER A 82 -10.48 18.20 18.17
C SER A 82 -11.94 17.80 18.00
N CYS A 83 -12.30 17.45 16.78
CA CYS A 83 -13.61 16.89 16.43
C CYS A 83 -13.69 15.39 16.64
N THR A 84 -12.61 14.77 17.12
CA THR A 84 -12.54 13.37 17.55
C THR A 84 -12.08 13.27 18.99
N THR A 85 -12.42 12.13 19.61
CA THR A 85 -11.98 11.71 20.96
C THR A 85 -11.35 10.33 20.84
N ASN A 86 -10.83 9.78 21.93
CA ASN A 86 -10.31 8.42 21.98
C ASN A 86 -11.38 7.33 21.68
N SER A 87 -12.66 7.68 21.76
CA SER A 87 -13.80 6.78 21.52
C SER A 87 -14.53 7.02 20.19
N GLY A 88 -14.00 7.90 19.34
CA GLY A 88 -14.60 8.24 18.04
C GLY A 88 -14.93 9.73 17.90
N VAL A 89 -16.06 10.05 17.32
CA VAL A 89 -16.49 11.42 17.01
C VAL A 89 -16.82 12.19 18.31
N ASN A 90 -16.38 13.46 18.39
CA ASN A 90 -16.80 14.38 19.42
C ASN A 90 -18.23 14.87 19.13
N THR A 91 -19.22 14.22 19.74
CA THR A 91 -20.66 14.50 19.48
C THR A 91 -21.11 15.89 19.94
N THR A 92 -20.35 16.61 20.75
CA THR A 92 -20.62 18.02 21.10
C THR A 92 -20.36 18.94 19.90
N LEU A 93 -19.28 18.69 19.15
CA LEU A 93 -18.93 19.45 17.96
C LEU A 93 -19.57 18.92 16.68
N CYS A 94 -19.81 17.60 16.64
CA CYS A 94 -20.29 16.81 15.53
C CYS A 94 -21.50 15.95 15.95
N PRO A 95 -22.66 16.53 16.33
CA PRO A 95 -23.84 15.74 16.69
C PRO A 95 -24.50 15.05 15.49
N ASP A 96 -24.32 15.61 14.29
CA ASP A 96 -24.80 15.13 13.00
C ASP A 96 -23.85 15.57 11.87
N GLU A 97 -24.00 14.96 10.68
CA GLU A 97 -23.13 15.22 9.53
C GLU A 97 -23.13 16.68 9.07
N ALA A 98 -24.29 17.31 9.02
CA ALA A 98 -24.42 18.69 8.52
C ALA A 98 -23.78 19.70 9.48
N THR A 99 -23.94 19.48 10.79
CA THR A 99 -23.32 20.29 11.82
C THR A 99 -21.80 20.04 11.87
N CYS A 100 -21.38 18.78 11.76
CA CYS A 100 -19.98 18.42 11.69
C CYS A 100 -19.27 19.08 10.50
N ALA A 101 -19.90 19.04 9.33
CA ALA A 101 -19.36 19.64 8.12
C ALA A 101 -19.18 21.17 8.20
N LYS A 102 -19.94 21.85 9.06
CA LYS A 102 -19.79 23.29 9.32
C LYS A 102 -18.70 23.60 10.35
N ASN A 103 -18.59 22.74 11.36
CA ASN A 103 -17.75 23.00 12.53
C ASN A 103 -16.31 22.52 12.34
N CYS A 104 -16.09 21.46 11.57
CA CYS A 104 -14.85 20.69 11.57
C CYS A 104 -14.21 20.63 10.18
N PHE A 105 -12.88 20.67 10.18
CA PHE A 105 -12.03 20.62 8.99
C PHE A 105 -11.00 19.51 9.17
N VAL A 106 -10.69 18.81 8.09
CA VAL A 106 -9.59 17.85 8.10
C VAL A 106 -8.31 18.53 7.62
N GLN A 107 -7.25 18.41 8.40
CA GLN A 107 -5.94 18.91 8.00
C GLN A 107 -5.38 18.00 6.89
N GLY A 108 -5.05 18.60 5.75
CA GLY A 108 -4.38 17.90 4.66
C GLY A 108 -2.95 17.51 5.06
N ASP A 109 -2.52 16.31 4.72
CA ASP A 109 -1.13 15.92 4.87
C ASP A 109 -0.39 16.10 3.54
N SER A 110 0.54 17.04 3.51
CA SER A 110 1.45 17.27 2.39
C SER A 110 2.84 16.71 2.64
N ASN A 111 3.15 16.30 3.87
CA ASN A 111 4.47 15.82 4.28
C ASN A 111 4.44 14.36 4.73
N TYR A 112 4.27 13.45 3.79
CA TYR A 112 4.31 12.02 4.05
C TYR A 112 5.61 11.54 4.72
N THR A 113 6.73 12.23 4.49
CA THR A 113 8.02 11.89 5.12
C THR A 113 7.99 12.07 6.64
N SER A 114 7.27 13.08 7.17
CA SER A 114 7.11 13.25 8.63
C SER A 114 6.29 12.12 9.26
N ASN A 115 5.44 11.47 8.47
CA ASN A 115 4.70 10.28 8.87
C ASN A 115 5.43 8.97 8.52
N GLY A 116 6.73 9.04 8.24
CA GLY A 116 7.54 7.85 7.97
C GLY A 116 7.33 7.22 6.60
N VAL A 117 6.81 7.95 5.61
CA VAL A 117 6.47 7.40 4.29
C VAL A 117 7.29 8.05 3.20
N THR A 118 7.97 7.24 2.38
CA THR A 118 8.67 7.68 1.17
C THR A 118 8.40 6.73 0.01
N THR A 119 8.36 7.27 -1.22
CA THR A 119 8.22 6.46 -2.44
C THR A 119 9.27 6.84 -3.47
N SER A 120 9.68 5.86 -4.29
CA SER A 120 10.58 6.06 -5.43
C SER A 120 10.26 5.04 -6.53
N GLY A 121 9.68 5.49 -7.65
CA GLY A 121 9.27 4.62 -8.74
C GLY A 121 8.18 3.62 -8.33
N ASP A 122 8.52 2.36 -8.18
CA ASP A 122 7.64 1.27 -7.73
C ASP A 122 7.95 0.80 -6.30
N THR A 123 8.73 1.58 -5.56
CA THR A 123 9.17 1.27 -4.20
C THR A 123 8.49 2.19 -3.19
N LEU A 124 7.92 1.59 -2.15
CA LEU A 124 7.36 2.23 -0.97
C LEU A 124 8.20 1.83 0.25
N THR A 125 8.69 2.81 1.01
CA THR A 125 9.34 2.61 2.30
C THR A 125 8.51 3.21 3.42
N MET A 126 8.28 2.44 4.49
CA MET A 126 7.50 2.86 5.64
C MET A 126 8.32 2.65 6.92
N TYR A 127 8.48 3.70 7.71
CA TYR A 127 9.23 3.71 8.96
C TYR A 127 8.29 3.57 10.16
N GLN A 128 8.66 2.73 11.12
CA GLN A 128 7.96 2.61 12.40
C GLN A 128 8.08 3.88 13.23
N TYR A 129 9.26 4.50 13.19
CA TYR A 129 9.57 5.72 13.94
C TYR A 129 10.09 6.82 13.04
N THR A 130 9.81 8.07 13.41
CA THR A 130 10.38 9.26 12.78
C THR A 130 11.05 10.13 13.82
N THR A 131 11.96 10.99 13.39
CA THR A 131 12.64 11.95 14.27
C THR A 131 12.23 13.36 13.87
N ASP A 132 11.67 14.11 14.80
CA ASP A 132 11.27 15.50 14.57
C ASP A 132 12.45 16.46 14.50
N ALA A 133 12.19 17.75 14.19
CA ALA A 133 13.21 18.78 14.07
C ALA A 133 13.99 19.05 15.38
N THR A 134 13.48 18.60 16.53
CA THR A 134 14.15 18.71 17.83
C THR A 134 15.07 17.52 18.13
N GLY A 135 15.08 16.50 17.26
CA GLY A 135 15.82 15.26 17.46
C GLY A 135 15.07 14.21 18.30
N LYS A 136 13.80 14.46 18.64
CA LYS A 136 12.98 13.51 19.39
C LYS A 136 12.41 12.45 18.44
N THR A 137 12.66 11.19 18.77
CA THR A 137 12.04 10.05 18.07
C THR A 137 10.61 9.83 18.56
N GLN A 138 9.69 9.68 17.63
CA GLN A 138 8.27 9.44 17.88
C GLN A 138 7.75 8.27 17.02
N ASN A 139 6.70 7.64 17.48
CA ASN A 139 6.02 6.58 16.76
C ASN A 139 5.28 7.16 15.55
N ALA A 140 5.53 6.64 14.37
CA ALA A 140 4.83 7.00 13.13
C ALA A 140 3.79 5.95 12.75
N SER A 141 4.17 4.68 12.71
CA SER A 141 3.29 3.53 12.43
C SER A 141 2.29 3.76 11.29
N PRO A 142 2.68 4.25 10.11
CA PRO A 142 1.73 4.65 9.09
C PRO A 142 0.91 3.48 8.54
N ARG A 143 -0.37 3.77 8.16
CA ARG A 143 -1.22 2.93 7.33
C ARG A 143 -1.58 3.67 6.05
N LEU A 144 -1.45 3.00 4.91
CA LEU A 144 -1.62 3.58 3.59
C LEU A 144 -2.53 2.71 2.74
N TYR A 145 -3.21 3.34 1.78
CA TYR A 145 -4.05 2.67 0.78
C TYR A 145 -3.57 2.98 -0.62
N LEU A 146 -3.68 2.01 -1.53
CA LEU A 146 -3.39 2.23 -2.95
C LEU A 146 -4.50 3.06 -3.58
N LEU A 147 -4.15 4.27 -4.03
CA LEU A 147 -5.06 5.24 -4.64
C LEU A 147 -4.97 5.18 -6.16
N GLY A 148 -6.12 5.07 -6.82
CA GLY A 148 -6.26 5.14 -8.26
C GLY A 148 -6.05 6.55 -8.80
N SER A 149 -5.89 6.67 -10.11
CA SER A 149 -5.71 7.97 -10.79
C SER A 149 -6.98 8.81 -10.86
N ASP A 150 -8.13 8.23 -10.50
CA ASP A 150 -9.45 8.87 -10.49
C ASP A 150 -9.82 9.44 -9.10
N GLY A 151 -8.88 9.43 -8.14
CA GLY A 151 -9.11 9.88 -6.77
C GLY A 151 -9.98 8.93 -5.93
N ASN A 152 -10.17 7.70 -6.39
CA ASN A 152 -10.76 6.60 -5.65
C ASN A 152 -9.69 5.56 -5.33
N TYR A 153 -9.96 4.64 -4.42
CA TYR A 153 -9.07 3.50 -4.18
C TYR A 153 -8.96 2.62 -5.42
N GLU A 154 -7.77 2.08 -5.67
CA GLU A 154 -7.59 1.02 -6.66
C GLU A 154 -8.19 -0.28 -6.13
N MET A 155 -9.23 -0.77 -6.79
CA MET A 155 -9.91 -2.02 -6.40
C MET A 155 -9.24 -3.20 -7.08
N LEU A 156 -8.58 -4.07 -6.31
CA LEU A 156 -7.97 -5.29 -6.81
C LEU A 156 -8.99 -6.43 -6.80
N GLN A 157 -9.38 -6.89 -7.99
CA GLN A 157 -10.19 -8.10 -8.17
C GLN A 157 -9.24 -9.28 -8.36
N LEU A 158 -9.11 -10.13 -7.34
CA LEU A 158 -8.09 -11.17 -7.28
C LEU A 158 -8.65 -12.60 -7.31
N LEU A 159 -9.95 -12.80 -7.37
CA LEU A 159 -10.54 -14.13 -7.53
C LEU A 159 -10.05 -14.78 -8.84
N GLY A 160 -9.45 -15.96 -8.77
CA GLY A 160 -8.82 -16.64 -9.90
C GLY A 160 -7.57 -15.95 -10.44
N GLN A 161 -6.94 -15.07 -9.64
CA GLN A 161 -5.75 -14.31 -10.02
C GLN A 161 -4.63 -14.46 -8.98
N GLU A 162 -3.49 -13.78 -9.19
CA GLU A 162 -2.38 -13.74 -8.23
C GLU A 162 -1.94 -12.32 -7.94
N LEU A 163 -1.40 -12.13 -6.74
CA LEU A 163 -0.74 -10.91 -6.27
C LEU A 163 0.71 -11.24 -5.93
N THR A 164 1.64 -10.43 -6.44
CA THR A 164 3.09 -10.59 -6.24
C THR A 164 3.70 -9.25 -5.85
N PHE A 165 4.63 -9.27 -4.90
CA PHE A 165 5.44 -8.12 -4.53
C PHE A 165 6.77 -8.56 -3.94
N THR A 166 7.76 -7.68 -3.95
CA THR A 166 9.03 -7.86 -3.24
C THR A 166 8.97 -7.08 -1.93
N VAL A 167 9.44 -7.69 -0.85
CA VAL A 167 9.49 -7.10 0.48
C VAL A 167 10.87 -7.21 1.10
N ASP A 168 11.29 -6.18 1.82
CA ASP A 168 12.44 -6.18 2.72
C ASP A 168 11.96 -5.92 4.15
N LEU A 169 12.12 -6.91 5.01
CA LEU A 169 11.77 -6.90 6.43
C LEU A 169 13.01 -7.02 7.32
N SER A 170 14.20 -6.91 6.74
CA SER A 170 15.46 -7.20 7.41
C SER A 170 15.72 -6.35 8.66
N THR A 171 15.12 -5.17 8.72
CA THR A 171 15.26 -4.25 9.87
C THR A 171 14.19 -4.42 10.93
N LEU A 172 13.11 -5.18 10.68
CA LEU A 172 12.02 -5.37 11.63
C LEU A 172 12.38 -6.43 12.66
N PRO A 173 12.55 -6.09 13.95
CA PRO A 173 12.80 -7.06 15.02
C PRO A 173 11.52 -7.79 15.43
N CYS A 174 11.63 -8.65 16.43
CA CYS A 174 10.48 -9.16 17.19
C CYS A 174 9.58 -8.01 17.65
N GLY A 175 8.26 -8.19 17.57
CA GLY A 175 7.28 -7.23 18.06
C GLY A 175 6.86 -6.15 17.07
N GLU A 176 7.39 -6.13 15.85
CA GLU A 176 6.92 -5.28 14.76
C GLU A 176 6.21 -6.10 13.69
N ASN A 177 5.27 -5.49 12.98
CA ASN A 177 4.54 -6.10 11.88
C ASN A 177 4.60 -5.18 10.66
N GLY A 178 5.30 -5.60 9.62
CA GLY A 178 5.23 -5.02 8.29
C GLY A 178 4.16 -5.75 7.50
N ALA A 179 2.98 -5.16 7.38
CA ALA A 179 1.82 -5.82 6.81
C ALA A 179 1.44 -5.29 5.43
N LEU A 180 1.03 -6.21 4.56
CA LEU A 180 0.40 -5.94 3.28
C LEU A 180 -0.85 -6.80 3.20
N TYR A 181 -2.01 -6.16 3.07
CA TYR A 181 -3.29 -6.84 3.14
C TYR A 181 -4.35 -6.18 2.25
N LEU A 182 -5.51 -6.79 2.18
CA LEU A 182 -6.65 -6.32 1.41
C LEU A 182 -7.83 -6.14 2.35
N SER A 183 -8.51 -4.98 2.26
CA SER A 183 -9.75 -4.71 2.98
C SER A 183 -10.88 -4.38 1.99
N GLU A 184 -12.07 -4.93 2.22
CA GLU A 184 -13.24 -4.68 1.36
C GLU A 184 -13.87 -3.32 1.68
N MET A 185 -13.09 -2.25 1.51
CA MET A 185 -13.50 -0.88 1.71
C MET A 185 -14.35 -0.38 0.53
N ASP A 186 -15.19 0.64 0.77
CA ASP A 186 -15.85 1.36 -0.31
C ASP A 186 -14.84 2.03 -1.24
N LYS A 187 -15.01 1.85 -2.54
CA LYS A 187 -14.11 2.39 -3.56
C LYS A 187 -13.87 3.90 -3.43
N SER A 188 -14.90 4.65 -3.07
CA SER A 188 -14.83 6.10 -2.93
C SER A 188 -14.35 6.57 -1.56
N GLY A 189 -14.11 5.63 -0.61
CA GLY A 189 -13.88 5.95 0.80
C GLY A 189 -15.14 6.49 1.48
N GLY A 190 -16.33 6.13 0.98
CA GLY A 190 -17.61 6.65 1.47
C GLY A 190 -17.85 8.11 1.11
N ARG A 191 -17.32 8.58 -0.04
CA ARG A 191 -17.46 9.98 -0.48
C ARG A 191 -18.92 10.37 -0.68
N ASN A 192 -19.32 11.49 -0.07
CA ASN A 192 -20.65 12.10 -0.22
C ASN A 192 -20.57 13.61 0.03
N GLN A 193 -21.73 14.29 0.18
CA GLN A 193 -21.79 15.73 0.39
C GLN A 193 -21.16 16.22 1.71
N TYR A 194 -20.95 15.35 2.70
CA TYR A 194 -20.35 15.66 4.02
C TYR A 194 -18.96 15.06 4.17
N ASN A 195 -18.68 13.95 3.51
CA ASN A 195 -17.37 13.31 3.40
C ASN A 195 -16.83 13.54 1.97
N THR A 196 -16.53 14.77 1.63
CA THR A 196 -16.23 15.14 0.23
C THR A 196 -14.89 14.65 -0.28
N GLY A 197 -13.91 14.48 0.60
CA GLY A 197 -12.58 13.94 0.26
C GLY A 197 -12.62 12.44 0.03
N GLY A 198 -13.37 11.70 0.84
CA GLY A 198 -13.46 10.24 0.73
C GLY A 198 -12.10 9.57 0.66
N ALA A 199 -11.86 8.79 -0.39
CA ALA A 199 -10.61 8.06 -0.63
C ALA A 199 -9.37 8.96 -0.71
N ASN A 200 -9.50 10.22 -1.19
CA ASN A 200 -8.37 11.16 -1.22
C ASN A 200 -7.85 11.56 0.18
N PHE A 201 -8.61 11.32 1.22
CA PHE A 201 -8.21 11.53 2.62
C PHE A 201 -8.08 10.22 3.39
N GLY A 202 -8.00 9.08 2.71
CA GLY A 202 -7.85 7.79 3.36
C GLY A 202 -9.05 7.38 4.21
N SER A 203 -10.26 7.87 3.89
CA SER A 203 -11.48 7.63 4.65
C SER A 203 -12.11 6.26 4.38
N GLY A 204 -12.92 5.78 5.31
CA GLY A 204 -13.75 4.58 5.12
C GLY A 204 -13.04 3.26 5.38
N TYR A 205 -11.98 3.26 6.20
CA TYR A 205 -11.30 2.03 6.61
C TYR A 205 -12.23 1.11 7.39
N CYS A 206 -12.16 -0.16 7.08
CA CYS A 206 -12.72 -1.26 7.83
C CYS A 206 -11.80 -2.47 7.73
N ASP A 207 -11.92 -3.38 8.69
CA ASP A 207 -11.22 -4.66 8.71
C ASP A 207 -12.01 -5.69 9.55
N ALA A 208 -11.43 -6.87 9.74
CA ALA A 208 -12.08 -7.94 10.49
C ALA A 208 -12.09 -7.69 12.01
N GLN A 209 -11.28 -6.78 12.53
CA GLN A 209 -11.31 -6.40 13.95
C GLN A 209 -12.44 -5.41 14.27
N CYS A 210 -13.11 -4.90 13.21
CA CYS A 210 -14.24 -3.97 13.31
C CYS A 210 -13.86 -2.67 14.07
N PRO A 211 -12.86 -1.91 13.65
CA PRO A 211 -12.43 -0.71 14.35
C PRO A 211 -13.51 0.38 14.33
N VAL A 212 -13.50 1.22 15.37
CA VAL A 212 -14.32 2.44 15.37
C VAL A 212 -13.67 3.47 14.45
N GLN A 213 -14.41 3.91 13.44
CA GLN A 213 -13.97 4.91 12.46
C GLN A 213 -14.85 6.15 12.52
N THR A 214 -14.29 7.31 12.16
CA THR A 214 -15.05 8.56 12.06
C THR A 214 -16.15 8.45 10.99
N TRP A 215 -15.82 7.84 9.86
CA TRP A 215 -16.73 7.62 8.75
C TRP A 215 -16.96 6.13 8.54
N LYS A 216 -18.21 5.71 8.67
CA LYS A 216 -18.64 4.34 8.47
C LYS A 216 -19.65 4.28 7.32
N ASN A 217 -19.29 3.61 6.23
CA ASN A 217 -20.16 3.50 5.04
C ASN A 217 -20.58 4.87 4.50
N GLY A 218 -19.69 5.85 4.54
CA GLY A 218 -19.97 7.24 4.15
C GLY A 218 -20.76 8.06 5.17
N THR A 219 -21.25 7.48 6.26
CA THR A 219 -22.00 8.17 7.31
C THR A 219 -21.09 8.49 8.51
N LEU A 220 -21.29 9.65 9.13
CA LEU A 220 -20.58 10.04 10.34
C LEU A 220 -20.98 9.11 11.50
N ASN A 221 -19.96 8.47 12.12
CA ASN A 221 -20.15 7.45 13.14
C ASN A 221 -20.30 8.07 14.54
N THR A 222 -21.44 8.68 14.81
CA THR A 222 -21.72 9.36 16.10
C THR A 222 -22.00 8.41 17.25
N ASN A 223 -22.30 7.13 16.97
CA ASN A 223 -22.61 6.13 17.99
C ASN A 223 -21.41 5.25 18.37
N GLY A 224 -20.24 5.48 17.77
CA GLY A 224 -19.00 4.74 18.06
C GLY A 224 -19.09 3.23 17.72
N SER A 225 -19.94 2.85 16.75
CA SER A 225 -20.05 1.46 16.35
C SER A 225 -18.84 0.99 15.54
N GLY A 226 -18.45 -0.29 15.70
CA GLY A 226 -17.39 -0.90 14.91
C GLY A 226 -17.74 -0.97 13.41
N TYR A 227 -16.73 -0.91 12.55
CA TYR A 227 -16.89 -1.02 11.09
C TYR A 227 -16.18 -2.27 10.59
N CYS A 228 -16.95 -3.33 10.34
CA CYS A 228 -16.48 -4.64 9.92
C CYS A 228 -16.49 -4.76 8.40
N CYS A 229 -15.47 -5.38 7.81
CA CYS A 229 -15.49 -5.84 6.43
C CYS A 229 -14.49 -6.99 6.23
N ASN A 230 -14.66 -7.75 5.12
CA ASN A 230 -13.74 -8.83 4.79
C ASN A 230 -12.31 -8.31 4.67
N GLU A 231 -11.38 -9.07 5.26
CA GLU A 231 -9.96 -8.78 5.28
C GLU A 231 -9.17 -10.01 4.82
N MET A 232 -8.18 -9.77 3.96
CA MET A 232 -7.26 -10.82 3.52
C MET A 232 -5.84 -10.37 3.80
N ASP A 233 -5.24 -10.88 4.87
CA ASP A 233 -3.85 -10.62 5.17
C ASP A 233 -2.96 -11.41 4.22
N ILE A 234 -2.41 -10.70 3.24
CA ILE A 234 -1.48 -11.28 2.29
C ILE A 234 -0.15 -11.55 2.98
N LEU A 235 0.30 -10.64 3.81
CA LEU A 235 1.52 -10.79 4.60
C LEU A 235 1.39 -10.01 5.89
N GLU A 236 1.53 -10.68 7.01
CA GLU A 236 1.85 -10.11 8.31
C GLU A 236 3.18 -10.69 8.76
N ALA A 237 4.20 -9.84 8.92
CA ALA A 237 5.55 -10.35 9.09
C ALA A 237 6.51 -9.36 9.73
N ASN A 238 7.54 -9.93 10.35
CA ASN A 238 8.81 -9.27 10.65
C ASN A 238 9.97 -10.15 10.17
N SER A 239 11.19 -9.90 10.64
CA SER A 239 12.33 -10.73 10.24
C SER A 239 12.33 -12.14 10.87
N ARG A 240 11.41 -12.46 11.77
CA ARG A 240 11.37 -13.68 12.58
C ARG A 240 10.22 -14.62 12.29
N ALA A 241 9.06 -14.06 11.94
CA ALA A 241 7.84 -14.82 11.67
C ALA A 241 7.02 -14.18 10.55
N ASN A 242 6.17 -14.98 9.89
CA ASN A 242 5.20 -14.51 8.93
C ASN A 242 3.94 -15.37 8.96
N ALA A 243 2.82 -14.73 8.61
CA ALA A 243 1.55 -15.39 8.38
C ALA A 243 0.86 -14.80 7.13
N PHE A 244 -0.09 -15.56 6.57
CA PHE A 244 -1.12 -15.04 5.68
C PHE A 244 -2.47 -15.62 6.10
N THR A 245 -3.52 -14.78 6.13
CA THR A 245 -4.73 -15.11 6.86
C THR A 245 -5.97 -14.51 6.19
N PRO A 246 -6.93 -15.30 5.71
CA PRO A 246 -8.25 -14.82 5.35
C PRO A 246 -9.13 -14.64 6.59
N HIS A 247 -9.84 -13.51 6.68
CA HIS A 247 -10.82 -13.17 7.69
C HIS A 247 -12.17 -12.88 7.01
N PRO A 248 -13.01 -13.91 6.78
CA PRO A 248 -14.32 -13.69 6.21
C PRO A 248 -15.24 -12.99 7.19
N CYS A 249 -16.14 -12.16 6.67
CA CYS A 249 -17.07 -11.36 7.48
C CYS A 249 -18.53 -11.50 7.01
N SER A 250 -19.43 -11.35 7.96
CA SER A 250 -20.82 -10.97 7.72
C SER A 250 -20.95 -9.43 7.72
N SER A 251 -22.16 -8.91 7.58
CA SER A 251 -22.40 -7.46 7.60
C SER A 251 -22.14 -6.80 8.96
N SER A 252 -22.00 -7.56 10.05
CA SER A 252 -21.94 -7.02 11.42
C SER A 252 -20.83 -7.59 12.29
N ASP A 253 -20.21 -8.69 11.88
CA ASP A 253 -19.12 -9.34 12.62
C ASP A 253 -18.25 -10.17 11.67
N CYS A 254 -17.06 -10.57 12.14
CA CYS A 254 -16.04 -11.23 11.34
C CYS A 254 -15.40 -12.40 12.07
N ASP A 255 -14.77 -13.28 11.31
CA ASP A 255 -13.79 -14.21 11.82
C ASP A 255 -12.51 -13.46 12.21
N LYS A 256 -12.43 -13.00 13.46
CA LYS A 256 -11.32 -12.19 13.97
C LYS A 256 -10.01 -12.96 14.10
N GLY A 257 -10.11 -14.27 14.32
CA GLY A 257 -8.94 -15.15 14.40
C GLY A 257 -8.35 -15.47 13.02
N GLY A 258 -9.23 -15.69 12.07
CA GLY A 258 -8.89 -16.13 10.73
C GLY A 258 -8.33 -17.54 10.67
N CYS A 259 -8.27 -18.13 9.48
CA CYS A 259 -7.65 -19.44 9.30
C CYS A 259 -6.25 -19.31 8.69
N GLY A 260 -5.30 -18.82 9.47
CA GLY A 260 -3.97 -18.45 9.03
C GLY A 260 -3.04 -19.62 8.70
N PHE A 261 -2.03 -19.32 7.88
CA PHE A 261 -0.86 -20.17 7.63
C PHE A 261 0.40 -19.47 8.12
N ASN A 262 1.06 -20.06 9.11
CA ASN A 262 2.35 -19.65 9.63
C ASN A 262 3.29 -20.87 9.60
N PRO A 263 4.41 -20.84 8.85
CA PRO A 263 5.33 -21.98 8.76
C PRO A 263 5.88 -22.42 10.12
N TYR A 264 6.19 -21.47 11.00
CA TYR A 264 6.72 -21.77 12.32
C TYR A 264 5.72 -22.56 13.18
N ALA A 265 4.45 -22.10 13.20
CA ALA A 265 3.37 -22.76 13.91
C ALA A 265 3.07 -24.18 13.39
N ARG A 266 3.45 -24.48 12.15
CA ARG A 266 3.38 -25.81 11.54
C ARG A 266 4.61 -26.67 11.78
N GLY A 267 5.56 -26.22 12.63
CA GLY A 267 6.75 -26.96 13.01
C GLY A 267 7.97 -26.71 12.14
N HIS A 268 7.89 -25.85 11.12
CA HIS A 268 9.00 -25.52 10.23
C HIS A 268 9.84 -24.35 10.78
N THR A 269 10.39 -24.53 11.98
CA THR A 269 11.00 -23.46 12.78
C THR A 269 12.26 -22.83 12.15
N ASN A 270 12.90 -23.49 11.19
CA ASN A 270 14.08 -23.01 10.47
C ASN A 270 13.79 -22.57 9.03
N TYR A 271 12.50 -22.54 8.65
CA TYR A 271 12.11 -22.19 7.29
C TYR A 271 12.25 -20.69 7.03
N TYR A 272 11.71 -19.87 7.90
CA TYR A 272 11.65 -18.41 7.79
C TYR A 272 12.47 -17.75 8.90
N GLY A 273 13.34 -16.82 8.54
CA GLY A 273 14.17 -16.10 9.49
C GLY A 273 15.55 -15.77 8.92
N PRO A 274 16.37 -14.99 9.62
CA PRO A 274 17.74 -14.72 9.22
C PRO A 274 18.55 -16.02 9.09
N GLY A 275 19.05 -16.28 7.87
CA GLY A 275 19.76 -17.51 7.54
C GLY A 275 18.89 -18.75 7.37
N GLY A 276 17.57 -18.61 7.41
CA GLY A 276 16.61 -19.68 7.15
C GLY A 276 16.56 -20.11 5.68
N THR A 277 15.70 -21.08 5.35
CA THR A 277 15.45 -21.48 3.96
C THR A 277 14.96 -20.28 3.14
N LEU A 278 14.10 -19.46 3.70
CA LEU A 278 13.78 -18.10 3.28
C LEU A 278 14.52 -17.13 4.20
N ASP A 279 15.63 -16.58 3.72
CA ASP A 279 16.56 -15.74 4.49
C ASP A 279 16.06 -14.30 4.58
N THR A 280 15.43 -13.93 5.67
CA THR A 280 14.83 -12.60 5.89
C THR A 280 15.86 -11.49 6.14
N SER A 281 17.15 -11.77 6.22
CA SER A 281 18.18 -10.75 6.19
C SER A 281 18.34 -10.08 4.82
N LYS A 282 17.57 -10.52 3.83
CA LYS A 282 17.57 -10.06 2.43
C LYS A 282 16.15 -9.93 1.92
N PRO A 283 15.90 -9.04 0.94
CA PRO A 283 14.62 -8.96 0.26
C PRO A 283 14.22 -10.30 -0.35
N PHE A 284 12.91 -10.55 -0.38
CA PHE A 284 12.30 -11.70 -1.06
C PHE A 284 10.99 -11.31 -1.74
N THR A 285 10.60 -12.12 -2.71
CA THR A 285 9.33 -11.91 -3.43
C THR A 285 8.29 -12.87 -2.89
N VAL A 286 7.12 -12.33 -2.61
CA VAL A 286 5.91 -13.03 -2.16
C VAL A 286 4.98 -13.18 -3.34
N VAL A 287 4.46 -14.39 -3.58
CA VAL A 287 3.44 -14.68 -4.59
C VAL A 287 2.27 -15.36 -3.89
N THR A 288 1.07 -14.79 -4.01
CA THR A 288 -0.16 -15.34 -3.48
C THR A 288 -1.14 -15.60 -4.61
N GLN A 289 -1.60 -16.84 -4.74
CA GLN A 289 -2.52 -17.28 -5.80
C GLN A 289 -3.88 -17.65 -5.20
N PHE A 290 -4.95 -17.10 -5.74
CA PHE A 290 -6.34 -17.32 -5.31
C PHE A 290 -7.01 -18.28 -6.28
N ASN A 291 -6.94 -19.58 -5.98
CA ASN A 291 -7.35 -20.63 -6.90
C ASN A 291 -8.85 -20.93 -6.78
N THR A 292 -9.53 -20.94 -7.91
CA THR A 292 -10.96 -21.28 -8.00
C THR A 292 -11.16 -22.72 -8.48
N ASN A 293 -12.33 -23.25 -8.22
CA ASN A 293 -12.71 -24.62 -8.60
C ASN A 293 -12.69 -24.90 -10.11
N ASP A 294 -12.84 -23.86 -10.93
CA ASP A 294 -12.89 -23.93 -12.39
C ASP A 294 -11.75 -23.18 -13.09
N GLY A 295 -10.83 -22.57 -12.31
CA GLY A 295 -9.71 -21.80 -12.83
C GLY A 295 -10.10 -20.44 -13.44
N THR A 296 -11.34 -19.98 -13.23
CA THR A 296 -11.82 -18.70 -13.77
C THR A 296 -11.92 -17.62 -12.68
N THR A 297 -12.06 -16.35 -13.10
CA THR A 297 -12.26 -15.20 -12.21
C THR A 297 -13.69 -15.10 -11.66
N THR A 298 -14.57 -16.04 -12.00
CA THR A 298 -15.97 -16.10 -11.55
C THR A 298 -16.30 -17.40 -10.81
N GLY A 299 -15.32 -18.30 -10.67
CA GLY A 299 -15.45 -19.56 -9.94
C GLY A 299 -15.52 -19.34 -8.43
N THR A 300 -15.63 -20.44 -7.67
CA THR A 300 -15.58 -20.40 -6.22
C THR A 300 -14.15 -20.56 -5.73
N LEU A 301 -13.68 -19.70 -4.83
CA LEU A 301 -12.37 -19.82 -4.20
C LEU A 301 -12.29 -21.13 -3.39
N THR A 302 -11.33 -21.98 -3.72
CA THR A 302 -11.10 -23.27 -3.07
C THR A 302 -9.80 -23.35 -2.31
N SER A 303 -8.82 -22.54 -2.71
CA SER A 303 -7.55 -22.48 -1.99
C SER A 303 -6.80 -21.18 -2.22
N ILE A 304 -5.93 -20.83 -1.27
CA ILE A 304 -4.97 -19.74 -1.34
C ILE A 304 -3.58 -20.36 -1.23
N THR A 305 -2.76 -20.21 -2.28
CA THR A 305 -1.41 -20.79 -2.34
C THR A 305 -0.37 -19.71 -2.22
N ARG A 306 0.65 -19.95 -1.39
CA ARG A 306 1.80 -19.09 -1.20
C ARG A 306 3.06 -19.68 -1.86
N LYS A 307 3.84 -18.80 -2.53
CA LYS A 307 5.18 -19.11 -3.03
C LYS A 307 6.12 -17.96 -2.69
N TYR A 308 7.40 -18.28 -2.57
CA TYR A 308 8.45 -17.28 -2.34
C TYR A 308 9.55 -17.42 -3.39
N LEU A 309 10.08 -16.27 -3.82
CA LEU A 309 11.30 -16.24 -4.63
C LEU A 309 12.36 -15.42 -3.88
N GLN A 310 13.57 -15.90 -3.89
CA GLN A 310 14.72 -15.15 -3.38
C GLN A 310 15.89 -15.29 -4.34
N ASN A 311 16.57 -14.17 -4.62
CA ASN A 311 17.64 -14.10 -5.61
C ASN A 311 17.22 -14.62 -7.01
N GLY A 312 15.95 -14.34 -7.40
CA GLY A 312 15.36 -14.77 -8.68
C GLY A 312 15.04 -16.27 -8.79
N LYS A 313 15.13 -17.03 -7.70
CA LYS A 313 14.84 -18.46 -7.65
C LYS A 313 13.63 -18.74 -6.76
N LEU A 314 12.82 -19.72 -7.17
CA LEU A 314 11.76 -20.24 -6.33
C LEU A 314 12.36 -20.91 -5.10
N VAL A 315 11.92 -20.52 -3.91
CA VAL A 315 12.24 -21.15 -2.64
C VAL A 315 11.34 -22.38 -2.46
N ALA A 316 11.87 -23.46 -1.92
CA ALA A 316 11.05 -24.64 -1.61
C ALA A 316 9.96 -24.24 -0.60
N SER A 317 8.77 -24.82 -0.74
CA SER A 317 7.67 -24.64 0.22
C SER A 317 8.04 -25.23 1.59
N SER A 318 7.46 -24.70 2.67
CA SER A 318 7.64 -25.26 4.00
C SER A 318 6.97 -26.64 4.11
N GLU A 319 5.82 -26.81 3.51
CA GLU A 319 5.07 -28.05 3.47
C GLU A 319 5.27 -28.81 2.15
N PRO A 320 5.30 -30.18 2.18
CA PRO A 320 5.45 -30.99 0.98
C PRO A 320 4.35 -30.77 -0.06
N ALA A 321 3.13 -30.47 0.39
CA ALA A 321 1.98 -30.18 -0.48
C ALA A 321 1.95 -28.72 -0.98
N GLY A 322 2.89 -27.87 -0.54
CA GLY A 322 2.89 -26.43 -0.75
C GLY A 322 2.32 -25.67 0.46
N ASP A 323 2.71 -24.41 0.58
CA ASP A 323 2.17 -23.50 1.60
C ASP A 323 0.78 -23.06 1.13
N ILE A 324 -0.27 -23.75 1.60
CA ILE A 324 -1.61 -23.65 1.07
C ILE A 324 -2.68 -23.63 2.20
N ILE A 325 -3.65 -22.74 2.07
CA ILE A 325 -4.91 -22.78 2.81
C ILE A 325 -5.99 -23.31 1.87
N THR A 326 -6.67 -24.40 2.25
CA THR A 326 -7.82 -24.96 1.51
C THR A 326 -9.11 -24.69 2.28
N SER A 327 -10.28 -24.73 1.59
CA SER A 327 -11.57 -24.57 2.24
C SER A 327 -11.77 -25.60 3.36
N ASP A 328 -11.42 -26.86 3.12
CA ASP A 328 -11.58 -27.93 4.11
C ASP A 328 -10.69 -27.71 5.34
N ALA A 329 -9.40 -27.34 5.11
CA ALA A 329 -8.47 -27.06 6.19
C ALA A 329 -8.89 -25.83 7.01
N CYS A 330 -9.37 -24.77 6.35
CA CYS A 330 -9.86 -23.57 6.99
C CYS A 330 -11.10 -23.88 7.88
N ASN A 331 -12.09 -24.57 7.32
CA ASN A 331 -13.31 -24.91 8.06
C ASN A 331 -13.06 -25.90 9.21
N ALA A 332 -12.05 -26.77 9.10
CA ALA A 332 -11.70 -27.72 10.15
C ALA A 332 -10.85 -27.08 11.27
N ALA A 333 -9.96 -26.14 10.92
CA ALA A 333 -9.06 -25.50 11.87
C ALA A 333 -9.78 -24.47 12.74
N ASP A 334 -10.78 -23.79 12.19
CA ASP A 334 -11.48 -22.70 12.86
C ASP A 334 -13.00 -22.77 12.59
N SER A 335 -13.76 -23.09 13.65
CA SER A 335 -15.22 -23.10 13.57
C SER A 335 -15.82 -21.72 13.30
N SER A 336 -15.11 -20.62 13.61
CA SER A 336 -15.55 -19.26 13.32
C SER A 336 -15.42 -18.97 11.83
N ALA A 337 -14.34 -19.41 11.16
CA ALA A 337 -14.22 -19.29 9.71
C ALA A 337 -15.42 -19.89 8.97
N ALA A 338 -15.83 -21.11 9.37
CA ALA A 338 -17.01 -21.76 8.79
C ALA A 338 -18.31 -20.98 9.05
N GLN A 339 -18.47 -20.39 10.24
CA GLN A 339 -19.63 -19.56 10.60
C GLN A 339 -19.78 -18.34 9.67
N PHE A 340 -18.68 -17.75 9.23
CA PHE A 340 -18.66 -16.61 8.30
C PHE A 340 -18.51 -17.02 6.83
N GLY A 341 -18.64 -18.32 6.50
CA GLY A 341 -18.63 -18.85 5.14
C GLY A 341 -17.24 -19.07 4.54
N GLY A 342 -16.17 -18.97 5.34
CA GLY A 342 -14.82 -19.38 5.01
C GLY A 342 -14.29 -18.78 3.70
N LEU A 343 -13.58 -19.60 2.93
CA LEU A 343 -12.99 -19.16 1.64
C LEU A 343 -14.05 -18.79 0.59
N THR A 344 -15.28 -19.29 0.69
CA THR A 344 -16.36 -18.89 -0.24
C THR A 344 -16.68 -17.40 -0.08
N THR A 345 -16.87 -16.93 1.15
CA THR A 345 -17.12 -15.50 1.45
C THR A 345 -15.91 -14.65 1.07
N MET A 346 -14.70 -15.09 1.42
CA MET A 346 -13.47 -14.40 1.03
C MET A 346 -13.34 -14.31 -0.51
N GLY A 347 -13.65 -15.38 -1.24
CA GLY A 347 -13.66 -15.38 -2.70
C GLY A 347 -14.65 -14.39 -3.30
N GLN A 348 -15.83 -14.25 -2.71
CA GLN A 348 -16.81 -13.26 -3.13
C GLN A 348 -16.29 -11.82 -2.95
N ALA A 349 -15.63 -11.52 -1.81
CA ALA A 349 -15.00 -10.22 -1.59
C ALA A 349 -13.87 -9.93 -2.59
N LEU A 350 -12.99 -10.90 -2.84
CA LEU A 350 -11.93 -10.81 -3.86
C LEU A 350 -12.50 -10.59 -5.27
N GLY A 351 -13.65 -11.18 -5.58
CA GLY A 351 -14.36 -11.00 -6.86
C GLY A 351 -14.98 -9.61 -7.02
N ARG A 352 -15.54 -9.04 -5.95
CA ARG A 352 -16.06 -7.66 -5.96
C ARG A 352 -14.93 -6.62 -6.04
N GLY A 353 -13.78 -6.94 -5.50
CA GLY A 353 -12.60 -6.08 -5.41
C GLY A 353 -12.36 -5.56 -3.98
N MET A 354 -11.08 -5.51 -3.62
CA MET A 354 -10.63 -5.07 -2.30
C MET A 354 -9.52 -4.03 -2.45
N VAL A 355 -9.36 -3.19 -1.45
CA VAL A 355 -8.35 -2.11 -1.41
C VAL A 355 -7.04 -2.67 -0.86
N LEU A 356 -5.93 -2.44 -1.58
CA LEU A 356 -4.62 -2.82 -1.10
C LEU A 356 -4.14 -1.85 -0.04
N THR A 357 -3.84 -2.40 1.13
CA THR A 357 -3.43 -1.70 2.35
C THR A 357 -1.99 -2.07 2.72
N PHE A 358 -1.24 -1.08 3.16
CA PHE A 358 0.11 -1.22 3.68
C PHE A 358 0.16 -0.67 5.09
N SER A 359 0.79 -1.37 6.02
CA SER A 359 1.05 -0.85 7.36
C SER A 359 2.37 -1.33 7.91
N ILE A 360 2.91 -0.55 8.85
CA ILE A 360 3.95 -0.96 9.77
C ILE A 360 3.50 -0.55 11.16
N TRP A 361 3.51 -1.48 12.12
CA TRP A 361 3.00 -1.21 13.44
C TRP A 361 3.58 -2.16 14.49
N ASN A 362 3.44 -1.79 15.75
CA ASN A 362 3.75 -2.59 16.91
C ASN A 362 2.57 -2.64 17.88
N ASP A 363 2.55 -3.60 18.78
CA ASP A 363 1.47 -3.84 19.71
C ASP A 363 1.95 -3.63 21.16
N ALA A 364 1.56 -2.50 21.76
CA ALA A 364 1.90 -2.21 23.15
C ALA A 364 1.14 -3.07 24.17
N GLY A 365 0.03 -3.69 23.76
CA GLY A 365 -0.81 -4.52 24.63
C GLY A 365 -0.34 -5.96 24.70
N GLY A 366 0.07 -6.52 23.57
CA GLY A 366 0.42 -7.95 23.44
C GLY A 366 1.83 -8.21 22.91
N PHE A 367 2.61 -7.16 22.62
CA PHE A 367 4.00 -7.25 22.11
C PHE A 367 4.15 -8.09 20.84
N MET A 368 3.11 -8.14 20.03
CA MET A 368 3.01 -8.94 18.79
C MET A 368 3.16 -10.47 19.03
N ASN A 369 2.95 -10.95 20.24
CA ASN A 369 3.17 -12.36 20.60
C ASN A 369 2.33 -13.34 19.78
N TRP A 370 1.17 -12.89 19.30
CA TRP A 370 0.29 -13.66 18.43
C TRP A 370 0.93 -13.95 17.06
N LEU A 371 1.88 -13.14 16.61
CA LEU A 371 2.57 -13.30 15.32
C LEU A 371 3.87 -14.10 15.47
N ASP A 372 4.72 -13.76 16.46
CA ASP A 372 6.13 -14.13 16.44
C ASP A 372 6.68 -14.79 17.71
N SER A 373 5.79 -15.10 18.71
CA SER A 373 6.21 -15.69 19.97
C SER A 373 5.52 -17.04 20.26
N GLY A 374 6.07 -17.81 21.15
CA GLY A 374 5.52 -19.09 21.59
C GLY A 374 5.43 -20.12 20.49
N SER A 375 4.23 -20.57 20.15
CA SER A 375 4.01 -21.50 19.02
C SER A 375 4.10 -20.83 17.65
N ASN A 376 4.05 -19.49 17.56
CA ASN A 376 3.95 -18.75 16.31
C ASN A 376 5.28 -18.19 15.82
N GLY A 377 6.31 -18.16 16.67
CA GLY A 377 7.63 -17.66 16.31
C GLY A 377 8.68 -17.85 17.40
N PRO A 378 9.95 -17.54 17.11
CA PRO A 378 11.08 -17.76 18.01
C PRO A 378 11.26 -16.65 19.06
N CYS A 379 10.48 -15.58 19.00
CA CYS A 379 10.64 -14.42 19.88
C CYS A 379 10.20 -14.73 21.31
N SER A 380 10.85 -14.12 22.30
CA SER A 380 10.37 -14.19 23.67
C SER A 380 9.15 -13.28 23.87
N ALA A 381 8.32 -13.58 24.86
CA ALA A 381 7.08 -12.85 25.13
C ALA A 381 7.27 -11.35 25.47
N THR A 382 8.49 -10.91 25.72
CA THR A 382 8.81 -9.52 26.12
C THR A 382 9.69 -8.78 25.11
N GLU A 383 10.22 -9.48 24.09
CA GLU A 383 11.09 -8.86 23.08
C GLU A 383 10.38 -7.78 22.27
N GLY A 384 9.10 -7.99 22.00
CA GLY A 384 8.26 -7.07 21.23
C GLY A 384 7.83 -5.80 21.98
N ASN A 385 8.39 -5.47 23.14
CA ASN A 385 8.05 -4.24 23.86
C ASN A 385 8.41 -2.99 23.02
N PRO A 386 7.42 -2.17 22.60
CA PRO A 386 7.65 -1.02 21.72
C PRO A 386 8.65 0.01 22.25
N ALA A 387 8.69 0.21 23.58
CA ALA A 387 9.66 1.15 24.19
C ALA A 387 11.10 0.66 24.04
N LEU A 388 11.32 -0.66 24.15
CA LEU A 388 12.64 -1.26 23.93
C LEU A 388 13.03 -1.24 22.46
N ILE A 389 12.07 -1.50 21.56
CA ILE A 389 12.31 -1.43 20.12
C ILE A 389 12.69 0.00 19.74
N GLN A 390 11.92 1.01 20.15
CA GLN A 390 12.21 2.42 19.87
C GLN A 390 13.60 2.83 20.38
N GLN A 391 13.99 2.35 21.55
CA GLN A 391 15.31 2.67 22.14
C GLN A 391 16.45 2.01 21.36
N ASN A 392 16.31 0.73 20.98
CA ASN A 392 17.39 -0.07 20.43
C ASN A 392 17.43 -0.04 18.90
N ASN A 393 16.27 0.13 18.25
CA ASN A 393 16.08 0.04 16.79
C ASN A 393 15.22 1.21 16.25
N PRO A 394 15.59 2.48 16.48
CA PRO A 394 14.74 3.64 16.13
C PRO A 394 14.59 3.88 14.61
N LYS A 395 15.20 3.06 13.78
CA LYS A 395 15.20 3.19 12.30
C LYS A 395 14.55 2.00 11.59
N THR A 396 13.77 1.21 12.31
CA THR A 396 13.06 0.08 11.71
C THR A 396 12.11 0.54 10.61
N HIS A 397 12.07 -0.20 9.53
CA HIS A 397 11.25 0.11 8.37
C HIS A 397 10.99 -1.15 7.55
N VAL A 398 9.91 -1.12 6.79
CA VAL A 398 9.59 -2.10 5.76
C VAL A 398 9.67 -1.45 4.38
N ILE A 399 10.13 -2.21 3.38
CA ILE A 399 10.14 -1.78 1.98
C ILE A 399 9.29 -2.74 1.17
N PHE A 400 8.28 -2.21 0.48
CA PHE A 400 7.49 -2.92 -0.52
C PHE A 400 7.83 -2.42 -1.92
N SER A 401 7.99 -3.32 -2.88
CA SER A 401 8.31 -2.95 -4.26
C SER A 401 7.80 -3.98 -5.27
N ASN A 402 7.83 -3.64 -6.56
CA ASN A 402 7.44 -4.55 -7.63
C ASN A 402 6.04 -5.15 -7.46
N ILE A 403 5.06 -4.36 -7.02
CA ILE A 403 3.69 -4.82 -6.77
C ILE A 403 3.01 -5.14 -8.10
N ARG A 404 2.60 -6.39 -8.27
CA ARG A 404 2.03 -6.93 -9.51
C ARG A 404 0.81 -7.79 -9.21
N TRP A 405 -0.23 -7.69 -10.02
CA TRP A 405 -1.36 -8.61 -9.95
C TRP A 405 -1.88 -8.96 -11.33
N GLY A 406 -2.52 -10.10 -11.45
CA GLY A 406 -3.10 -10.55 -12.72
C GLY A 406 -3.27 -12.03 -12.82
N ASP A 407 -3.23 -12.53 -14.04
CA ASP A 407 -3.46 -13.96 -14.32
C ASP A 407 -2.44 -14.82 -13.55
N ILE A 408 -2.88 -15.95 -13.01
CA ILE A 408 -2.00 -16.87 -12.30
C ILE A 408 -0.83 -17.29 -13.20
N GLY A 409 0.40 -17.12 -12.69
CA GLY A 409 1.65 -17.41 -13.41
C GLY A 409 2.14 -16.28 -14.32
N SER A 410 1.49 -15.10 -14.34
CA SER A 410 1.89 -13.96 -15.16
C SER A 410 2.75 -12.92 -14.45
N THR A 411 2.76 -12.91 -13.11
CA THR A 411 3.38 -11.82 -12.33
C THR A 411 4.84 -12.08 -11.96
N PHE A 412 5.32 -13.32 -12.10
CA PHE A 412 6.71 -13.69 -11.80
C PHE A 412 7.25 -14.69 -12.81
N SER A 413 8.57 -14.80 -12.90
CA SER A 413 9.26 -15.88 -13.63
C SER A 413 10.20 -16.59 -12.68
N SER A 414 10.01 -17.88 -12.47
CA SER A 414 11.02 -18.73 -11.86
C SER A 414 12.08 -19.01 -12.92
N GLY A 415 13.30 -18.49 -12.76
CA GLY A 415 14.38 -18.68 -13.72
C GLY A 415 14.77 -20.15 -13.90
N SER A 416 14.06 -20.83 -14.78
CA SER A 416 14.49 -22.05 -15.47
C SER A 416 14.53 -21.71 -16.96
N GLY A 417 15.70 -21.37 -17.42
CA GLY A 417 16.19 -21.27 -18.78
C GLY A 417 15.17 -21.02 -19.91
N SER A 418 15.15 -19.86 -20.42
CA SER A 418 15.27 -19.41 -21.81
C SER A 418 14.81 -17.96 -21.87
N GLY A 419 15.78 -17.08 -22.01
CA GLY A 419 15.49 -15.67 -22.19
C GLY A 419 14.69 -15.44 -23.47
N THR A 420 13.44 -15.02 -23.32
CA THR A 420 12.77 -14.25 -24.35
C THR A 420 12.60 -12.84 -23.81
N THR A 421 13.59 -12.03 -24.09
CA THR A 421 13.50 -10.57 -23.93
C THR A 421 12.43 -10.09 -24.89
N THR A 422 11.22 -9.85 -24.39
CA THR A 422 10.16 -9.22 -25.20
C THR A 422 10.46 -7.72 -25.26
N THR A 423 11.26 -7.35 -26.25
CA THR A 423 11.40 -5.96 -26.69
C THR A 423 10.04 -5.47 -27.18
N THR A 424 9.50 -4.47 -26.50
CA THR A 424 8.32 -3.72 -26.95
C THR A 424 8.59 -3.10 -28.32
N LYS A 425 7.98 -3.66 -29.36
CA LYS A 425 8.08 -3.15 -30.72
C LYS A 425 7.13 -1.97 -30.85
N ALA A 426 7.68 -0.77 -30.86
CA ALA A 426 6.93 0.42 -31.26
C ALA A 426 6.51 0.26 -32.72
N SER A 427 5.19 0.35 -32.98
CA SER A 427 4.60 0.36 -34.30
C SER A 427 4.92 1.69 -34.98
N THR A 428 5.84 1.67 -35.94
CA THR A 428 6.05 2.79 -36.86
C THR A 428 5.43 2.46 -38.22
N THR A 429 4.51 3.27 -38.60
CA THR A 429 3.89 3.34 -39.94
C THR A 429 4.95 3.55 -41.03
N LYS A 430 4.87 2.71 -42.05
CA LYS A 430 5.75 2.64 -43.20
C LYS A 430 5.46 3.81 -44.15
N ALA A 431 6.46 4.64 -44.38
CA ALA A 431 6.51 5.51 -45.58
C ALA A 431 7.61 4.98 -46.52
N THR A 432 7.24 4.70 -47.72
CA THR A 432 8.09 4.22 -48.82
C THR A 432 8.76 5.39 -49.51
N SER A 433 10.06 5.38 -49.65
CA SER A 433 10.71 6.08 -50.78
C SER A 433 12.08 5.43 -51.13
N THR A 434 12.32 5.39 -52.39
CA THR A 434 13.27 4.69 -53.22
C THR A 434 14.72 5.10 -53.08
N THR A 435 15.57 4.11 -53.23
CA THR A 435 16.99 3.99 -53.62
C THR A 435 17.75 5.21 -54.10
N THR A 436 18.98 5.41 -53.61
CA THR A 436 20.20 5.44 -54.47
C THR A 436 21.48 5.07 -53.66
N LYS A 437 22.34 4.32 -54.29
CA LYS A 437 23.56 3.65 -53.84
C LYS A 437 24.74 4.61 -53.94
N ALA A 438 25.53 4.77 -52.88
CA ALA A 438 26.93 5.23 -53.00
C ALA A 438 27.77 4.59 -51.86
N SER A 439 28.81 3.89 -52.26
CA SER A 439 29.87 3.33 -51.40
C SER A 439 30.81 4.41 -50.92
N ALA A 440 31.09 4.40 -49.58
CA ALA A 440 32.34 4.96 -49.09
C ALA A 440 32.70 4.29 -47.77
N THR A 441 33.85 3.67 -47.73
CA THR A 441 34.51 3.05 -46.60
C THR A 441 35.04 4.13 -45.65
N THR A 442 34.58 4.15 -44.39
CA THR A 442 35.31 4.78 -43.30
C THR A 442 35.12 3.96 -42.01
N THR A 443 36.25 3.60 -41.44
CA THR A 443 36.41 3.01 -40.12
C THR A 443 35.81 3.93 -39.05
N GLY A 444 34.62 3.61 -38.54
CA GLY A 444 33.98 4.33 -37.45
C GLY A 444 33.98 3.48 -36.19
N SER A 445 34.66 3.92 -35.15
CA SER A 445 34.57 3.42 -33.79
C SER A 445 33.10 3.41 -33.32
N SER A 446 32.63 2.31 -32.73
CA SER A 446 31.34 2.22 -32.09
C SER A 446 31.15 3.32 -31.03
N PRO A 447 29.98 3.98 -30.96
CA PRO A 447 29.71 4.95 -29.91
C PRO A 447 29.86 4.30 -28.53
N GLN A 448 30.70 4.88 -27.68
CA GLN A 448 30.84 4.46 -26.30
C GLN A 448 29.53 4.75 -25.57
N PRO A 449 29.01 3.80 -24.76
CA PRO A 449 27.78 4.03 -24.01
C PRO A 449 27.95 5.22 -23.05
N THR A 450 26.96 6.12 -23.04
CA THR A 450 26.94 7.32 -22.20
C THR A 450 25.89 7.18 -21.11
N GLN A 451 26.12 7.81 -19.94
CA GLN A 451 25.21 7.85 -18.83
C GLN A 451 24.15 8.94 -19.01
N THR A 452 22.92 8.65 -18.58
CA THR A 452 21.80 9.60 -18.61
C THR A 452 21.89 10.62 -17.48
N GLN A 453 21.06 11.67 -17.52
CA GLN A 453 20.95 12.65 -16.45
C GLN A 453 20.63 11.98 -15.11
N TYR A 454 21.32 12.36 -14.04
CA TYR A 454 21.25 11.80 -12.67
C TYR A 454 21.70 10.33 -12.52
N GLY A 455 22.24 9.70 -13.57
CA GLY A 455 22.83 8.38 -13.45
C GLY A 455 24.23 8.42 -12.85
N GLN A 456 24.61 7.41 -12.06
CA GLN A 456 25.98 7.29 -11.53
C GLN A 456 27.00 7.18 -12.68
N CYS A 457 28.04 8.00 -12.67
CA CYS A 457 29.03 8.05 -13.75
C CYS A 457 30.47 7.79 -13.31
N ASP A 458 30.72 7.61 -12.01
CA ASP A 458 32.01 7.17 -11.43
C ASP A 458 31.82 6.72 -9.97
N GLY A 459 32.85 6.16 -9.34
CA GLY A 459 32.90 5.75 -7.93
C GLY A 459 33.61 4.43 -7.71
N ILE A 460 33.95 4.12 -6.46
CA ILE A 460 34.62 2.86 -6.09
C ILE A 460 33.72 1.67 -6.42
N GLY A 461 34.19 0.76 -7.27
CA GLY A 461 33.45 -0.43 -7.71
C GLY A 461 32.43 -0.19 -8.85
N TYR A 462 32.33 1.03 -9.39
CA TYR A 462 31.45 1.32 -10.51
C TYR A 462 32.05 0.86 -11.84
N SER A 463 31.31 -0.01 -12.56
CA SER A 463 31.71 -0.57 -13.86
C SER A 463 30.88 -0.08 -15.06
N GLY A 464 29.96 0.88 -14.85
CA GLY A 464 29.08 1.44 -15.88
C GLY A 464 29.72 2.53 -16.72
N PRO A 465 28.93 3.24 -17.58
CA PRO A 465 29.41 4.32 -18.43
C PRO A 465 29.99 5.50 -17.64
N LYS A 466 31.20 5.93 -17.96
CA LYS A 466 31.89 7.04 -17.28
C LYS A 466 31.74 8.38 -17.99
N VAL A 467 31.03 8.42 -19.11
CA VAL A 467 30.76 9.61 -19.90
C VAL A 467 29.29 9.96 -19.85
N CYS A 468 28.93 11.16 -19.46
CA CYS A 468 27.55 11.63 -19.46
C CYS A 468 27.13 12.09 -20.87
N ALA A 469 25.85 11.87 -21.20
CA ALA A 469 25.25 12.44 -22.40
C ALA A 469 25.27 13.98 -22.33
N SER A 470 25.62 14.66 -23.45
CA SER A 470 25.56 16.12 -23.51
C SER A 470 24.14 16.64 -23.25
N PRO A 471 23.94 17.72 -22.47
CA PRO A 471 24.94 18.67 -21.93
C PRO A 471 25.51 18.38 -20.53
N TYR A 472 25.28 17.18 -19.98
CA TYR A 472 25.55 16.84 -18.58
C TYR A 472 27.04 16.52 -18.33
N LYS A 473 27.48 16.73 -17.09
CA LYS A 473 28.85 16.43 -16.64
C LYS A 473 28.78 15.56 -15.37
N CYS A 474 29.77 14.66 -15.25
CA CYS A 474 29.96 13.89 -14.02
C CYS A 474 30.52 14.80 -12.92
N THR A 475 29.84 14.87 -11.79
CA THR A 475 30.26 15.65 -10.62
C THR A 475 30.38 14.74 -9.39
N LYS A 476 31.49 14.91 -8.64
CA LYS A 476 31.73 14.21 -7.40
C LYS A 476 30.76 14.73 -6.31
N GLN A 477 30.04 13.88 -5.64
CA GLN A 477 29.09 14.26 -4.59
C GLN A 477 29.59 13.96 -3.17
N ASN A 478 30.47 12.96 -3.01
CA ASN A 478 31.03 12.58 -1.70
C ASN A 478 32.52 12.18 -1.85
N ASP A 479 33.29 12.32 -0.78
CA ASP A 479 34.65 11.80 -0.67
C ASP A 479 34.65 10.31 -0.33
#